data_2160411d01d2c502ca2422fb46c362fc
#
_entry.id   2160411d01d2c502ca2422fb46c362fc
#
_cell.length_a   1.000
_cell.length_b   1.000
_cell.length_c   1.000
_cell.angle_alpha   90.00
_cell.angle_beta   90.00
_cell.angle_gamma   90.00
#
_symmetry.space_group_name_H-M   'P 1'
#
loop_
_entity.id
_entity.type
_entity.pdbx_description
1 polymer ?
#
loop_
_entity_poly.entity_id
_entity_poly.type
_entity_poly.pdbx_seq_one_letter_code
_entity_poly.pdbx_strand_id
1 'polypeptide(L)'
;MKHFDLSLYLVLDPDLSLPLGMVETARMAVAGGVTMVQLRDKNASTVQMIETGRALKAALHGTGVPLIINDDVEAAIAIGADGLHVGQGDMDAQTARSRIGPDMILGLSVETEALAAAVDPAIVDYVGAGPVFATATKPGHQPPVGMEGLDRLVAATPLPAVAIGGLKVDHVEAVLRAGAQGLAIVSAICGQPDPRAAAFELSHAIRKARS
;
A
#
# COMPACT_ATOMS: atom_id res chain seq x y z
N MET A 1 -11.30 16.75 0.97
CA MET A 1 -10.49 15.64 1.49
C MET A 1 -10.73 14.46 0.56
N LYS A 2 -9.69 13.78 0.09
CA LYS A 2 -9.82 12.61 -0.80
C LYS A 2 -10.38 11.45 0.01
N HIS A 3 -11.31 10.69 -0.58
CA HIS A 3 -11.88 9.50 0.07
C HIS A 3 -11.09 8.27 -0.35
N PHE A 4 -10.44 7.61 0.60
CA PHE A 4 -9.79 6.30 0.45
C PHE A 4 -9.81 5.56 1.78
N ASP A 5 -9.74 4.24 1.72
CA ASP A 5 -9.79 3.36 2.89
C ASP A 5 -8.49 2.54 2.97
N LEU A 6 -7.70 2.78 4.01
CA LEU A 6 -6.43 2.09 4.30
C LEU A 6 -6.61 0.76 5.06
N SER A 7 -7.82 0.31 5.31
CA SER A 7 -8.10 -0.86 6.16
C SER A 7 -7.32 -2.09 5.73
N LEU A 8 -7.42 -2.47 4.45
CA LEU A 8 -6.69 -3.59 3.88
C LEU A 8 -6.10 -3.19 2.52
N TYR A 9 -4.83 -2.88 2.51
CA TYR A 9 -4.10 -2.37 1.37
C TYR A 9 -3.26 -3.48 0.75
N LEU A 10 -3.63 -3.96 -0.44
CA LEU A 10 -2.85 -4.94 -1.19
C LEU A 10 -1.72 -4.26 -1.95
N VAL A 11 -0.48 -4.65 -1.71
CA VAL A 11 0.67 -4.31 -2.55
C VAL A 11 1.00 -5.53 -3.41
N LEU A 12 0.78 -5.41 -4.72
CA LEU A 12 1.03 -6.48 -5.67
C LEU A 12 2.53 -6.69 -5.89
N ASP A 13 2.91 -7.94 -5.98
CA ASP A 13 4.25 -8.39 -6.32
C ASP A 13 4.15 -9.36 -7.51
N PRO A 14 4.87 -9.10 -8.63
CA PRO A 14 4.73 -9.90 -9.85
C PRO A 14 5.11 -11.37 -9.64
N ASP A 15 6.21 -11.62 -8.92
CA ASP A 15 6.71 -13.00 -8.71
C ASP A 15 5.78 -13.80 -7.80
N LEU A 16 5.30 -13.19 -6.72
CA LEU A 16 4.36 -13.84 -5.82
C LEU A 16 2.96 -13.97 -6.40
N SER A 17 2.61 -13.19 -7.40
CA SER A 17 1.31 -13.30 -8.07
C SER A 17 1.25 -14.38 -9.15
N LEU A 18 2.38 -15.02 -9.48
CA LEU A 18 2.36 -16.20 -10.34
C LEU A 18 1.70 -17.39 -9.59
N PRO A 19 0.91 -18.26 -10.21
CA PRO A 19 0.57 -18.35 -11.63
C PRO A 19 -0.68 -17.57 -12.06
N LEU A 20 -1.38 -16.90 -11.16
CA LEU A 20 -2.65 -16.19 -11.46
C LEU A 20 -2.42 -14.89 -12.25
N GLY A 21 -1.27 -14.26 -12.07
CA GLY A 21 -0.99 -12.90 -12.54
C GLY A 21 -1.57 -11.81 -11.62
N MET A 22 -0.98 -10.60 -11.68
CA MET A 22 -1.34 -9.50 -10.78
C MET A 22 -2.80 -9.04 -10.93
N VAL A 23 -3.35 -9.06 -12.14
CA VAL A 23 -4.73 -8.60 -12.40
C VAL A 23 -5.75 -9.53 -11.74
N GLU A 24 -5.61 -10.84 -11.91
CA GLU A 24 -6.52 -11.80 -11.31
C GLU A 24 -6.35 -11.86 -9.78
N THR A 25 -5.11 -11.80 -9.29
CA THR A 25 -4.82 -11.68 -7.85
C THR A 25 -5.54 -10.48 -7.24
N ALA A 26 -5.44 -9.31 -7.87
CA ALA A 26 -6.14 -8.11 -7.41
C ALA A 26 -7.66 -8.27 -7.41
N ARG A 27 -8.23 -8.82 -8.51
CA ARG A 27 -9.68 -9.06 -8.62
C ARG A 27 -10.21 -9.97 -7.52
N MET A 28 -9.51 -11.08 -7.27
CA MET A 28 -9.86 -12.03 -6.21
C MET A 28 -9.73 -11.39 -4.83
N ALA A 29 -8.64 -10.68 -4.57
CA ALA A 29 -8.39 -10.02 -3.29
C ALA A 29 -9.43 -8.93 -2.98
N VAL A 30 -9.83 -8.13 -3.97
CA VAL A 30 -10.90 -7.13 -3.82
C VAL A 30 -12.24 -7.80 -3.51
N ALA A 31 -12.57 -8.92 -4.16
CA ALA A 31 -13.74 -9.71 -3.81
C ALA A 31 -13.66 -10.31 -2.38
N GLY A 32 -12.46 -10.41 -1.79
CA GLY A 32 -12.20 -10.80 -0.40
C GLY A 32 -12.22 -9.64 0.60
N GLY A 33 -12.30 -8.39 0.13
CA GLY A 33 -12.43 -7.23 1.01
C GLY A 33 -11.19 -6.32 1.08
N VAL A 34 -10.28 -6.40 0.11
CA VAL A 34 -9.23 -5.40 -0.09
C VAL A 34 -9.87 -4.05 -0.41
N THR A 35 -9.37 -2.98 0.21
CA THR A 35 -9.92 -1.62 0.11
C THR A 35 -9.02 -0.67 -0.68
N MET A 36 -7.78 -1.05 -1.00
CA MET A 36 -6.83 -0.31 -1.82
C MET A 36 -5.85 -1.27 -2.49
N VAL A 37 -5.47 -1.02 -3.74
CA VAL A 37 -4.51 -1.85 -4.50
C VAL A 37 -3.34 -0.99 -4.98
N GLN A 38 -2.10 -1.47 -4.78
CA GLN A 38 -0.90 -0.87 -5.32
C GLN A 38 -0.25 -1.80 -6.36
N LEU A 39 0.01 -1.27 -7.55
CA LEU A 39 0.87 -1.92 -8.53
C LEU A 39 2.33 -1.60 -8.20
N ARG A 40 3.09 -2.62 -7.82
CA ARG A 40 4.53 -2.52 -7.55
C ARG A 40 5.28 -3.60 -8.30
N ASP A 41 6.02 -3.19 -9.32
CA ASP A 41 6.98 -4.01 -10.05
C ASP A 41 8.27 -3.19 -10.27
N LYS A 42 9.28 -3.50 -9.48
CA LYS A 42 10.57 -2.79 -9.52
C LYS A 42 11.44 -3.12 -10.76
N ASN A 43 11.08 -4.16 -11.48
CA ASN A 43 11.80 -4.63 -12.67
C ASN A 43 11.10 -4.21 -13.97
N ALA A 44 9.85 -3.75 -13.90
CA ALA A 44 9.10 -3.31 -15.06
C ALA A 44 9.61 -1.97 -15.60
N SER A 45 9.61 -1.82 -16.92
CA SER A 45 9.72 -0.52 -17.57
C SER A 45 8.42 0.27 -17.39
N THR A 46 8.49 1.60 -17.55
CA THR A 46 7.28 2.46 -17.52
C THR A 46 6.20 2.00 -18.50
N VAL A 47 6.58 1.50 -19.69
CA VAL A 47 5.63 0.95 -20.67
C VAL A 47 4.89 -0.26 -20.09
N GLN A 48 5.61 -1.21 -19.49
CA GLN A 48 5.02 -2.39 -18.85
C GLN A 48 4.15 -2.01 -17.64
N MET A 49 4.59 -1.03 -16.83
CA MET A 49 3.77 -0.47 -15.75
C MET A 49 2.46 0.11 -16.26
N ILE A 50 2.49 0.84 -17.38
CA ILE A 50 1.29 1.40 -18.01
C ILE A 50 0.35 0.30 -18.52
N GLU A 51 0.87 -0.72 -19.19
CA GLU A 51 0.07 -1.85 -19.69
C GLU A 51 -0.62 -2.60 -18.56
N THR A 52 0.14 -3.02 -17.55
CA THR A 52 -0.42 -3.72 -16.38
C THR A 52 -1.37 -2.83 -15.57
N GLY A 53 -1.02 -1.57 -15.38
CA GLY A 53 -1.84 -0.61 -14.65
C GLY A 53 -3.19 -0.34 -15.32
N ARG A 54 -3.22 -0.25 -16.65
CA ARG A 54 -4.49 -0.13 -17.40
C ARG A 54 -5.37 -1.37 -17.26
N ALA A 55 -4.77 -2.56 -17.30
CA ALA A 55 -5.49 -3.80 -17.08
C ALA A 55 -6.05 -3.89 -15.65
N LEU A 56 -5.27 -3.50 -14.64
CA LEU A 56 -5.72 -3.40 -13.25
C LEU A 56 -6.85 -2.38 -13.08
N LYS A 57 -6.70 -1.19 -13.67
CA LYS A 57 -7.74 -0.15 -13.61
C LYS A 57 -9.07 -0.63 -14.22
N ALA A 58 -9.00 -1.35 -15.33
CA ALA A 58 -10.19 -1.98 -15.95
C ALA A 58 -10.81 -3.05 -15.03
N ALA A 59 -9.99 -3.90 -14.39
CA ALA A 59 -10.45 -4.94 -13.47
C ALA A 59 -11.05 -4.38 -12.17
N LEU A 60 -10.60 -3.20 -11.73
CA LEU A 60 -11.09 -2.51 -10.52
C LEU A 60 -12.28 -1.59 -10.80
N HIS A 61 -12.65 -1.39 -12.07
CA HIS A 61 -13.76 -0.50 -12.44
C HIS A 61 -15.07 -0.89 -11.75
N GLY A 62 -15.73 0.09 -11.14
CA GLY A 62 -16.99 -0.09 -10.43
C GLY A 62 -16.90 -0.71 -9.04
N THR A 63 -15.70 -1.07 -8.55
CA THR A 63 -15.50 -1.62 -7.20
C THR A 63 -15.39 -0.55 -6.12
N GLY A 64 -15.04 0.68 -6.49
CA GLY A 64 -14.70 1.75 -5.56
C GLY A 64 -13.30 1.63 -4.93
N VAL A 65 -12.50 0.61 -5.30
CA VAL A 65 -11.15 0.38 -4.80
C VAL A 65 -10.15 1.14 -5.65
N PRO A 66 -9.37 2.09 -5.07
CA PRO A 66 -8.41 2.89 -5.81
C PRO A 66 -7.17 2.07 -6.21
N LEU A 67 -6.63 2.40 -7.39
CA LEU A 67 -5.36 1.90 -7.90
C LEU A 67 -4.25 2.91 -7.62
N ILE A 68 -3.23 2.50 -6.90
CA ILE A 68 -2.02 3.27 -6.59
C ILE A 68 -0.85 2.71 -7.41
N ILE A 69 -0.04 3.57 -8.01
CA ILE A 69 1.20 3.19 -8.71
C ILE A 69 2.38 3.43 -7.77
N ASN A 70 3.29 2.48 -7.70
CA ASN A 70 4.51 2.63 -6.90
C ASN A 70 5.61 3.30 -7.73
N ASP A 71 6.17 4.42 -7.25
CA ASP A 71 7.31 5.20 -7.73
C ASP A 71 7.18 5.83 -9.12
N ASP A 72 6.57 5.16 -10.09
CA ASP A 72 6.54 5.60 -11.48
C ASP A 72 5.46 6.67 -11.73
N VAL A 73 5.86 7.93 -11.62
CA VAL A 73 5.01 9.11 -11.83
C VAL A 73 4.44 9.16 -13.24
N GLU A 74 5.26 8.83 -14.26
CA GLU A 74 4.84 8.85 -15.67
C GLU A 74 3.77 7.78 -15.92
N ALA A 75 3.97 6.59 -15.38
CA ALA A 75 2.96 5.53 -15.48
C ALA A 75 1.67 5.94 -14.75
N ALA A 76 1.75 6.51 -13.55
CA ALA A 76 0.57 6.96 -12.80
C ALA A 76 -0.27 7.97 -13.60
N ILE A 77 0.37 8.95 -14.22
CA ILE A 77 -0.29 9.97 -15.06
C ILE A 77 -0.88 9.32 -16.33
N ALA A 78 -0.10 8.50 -17.04
CA ALA A 78 -0.52 7.89 -18.30
C ALA A 78 -1.68 6.89 -18.16
N ILE A 79 -1.79 6.23 -17.00
CA ILE A 79 -2.89 5.34 -16.62
C ILE A 79 -4.12 6.16 -16.20
N GLY A 80 -3.92 7.37 -15.69
CA GLY A 80 -4.90 8.11 -14.90
C GLY A 80 -5.21 7.35 -13.61
N ALA A 81 -4.17 6.88 -12.90
CA ALA A 81 -4.32 6.15 -11.65
C ALA A 81 -4.99 7.03 -10.57
N ASP A 82 -5.52 6.38 -9.53
CA ASP A 82 -6.15 7.10 -8.43
C ASP A 82 -5.11 7.66 -7.46
N GLY A 83 -3.88 7.11 -7.48
CA GLY A 83 -2.80 7.60 -6.63
C GLY A 83 -1.41 7.13 -7.04
N LEU A 84 -0.42 7.71 -6.36
CA LEU A 84 0.99 7.40 -6.42
C LEU A 84 1.50 7.12 -5.00
N HIS A 85 2.43 6.19 -4.84
CA HIS A 85 3.17 5.99 -3.60
C HIS A 85 4.66 6.06 -3.87
N VAL A 86 5.39 6.85 -3.10
CA VAL A 86 6.84 7.02 -3.23
C VAL A 86 7.57 6.66 -1.93
N GLY A 87 8.81 6.20 -2.06
CA GLY A 87 9.72 5.98 -0.93
C GLY A 87 10.73 7.13 -0.77
N GLN A 88 11.54 7.06 0.27
CA GLN A 88 12.54 8.10 0.60
C GLN A 88 13.68 8.20 -0.43
N GLY A 89 13.94 7.14 -1.19
CA GLY A 89 14.99 7.10 -2.22
C GLY A 89 14.48 7.39 -3.65
N ASP A 90 13.17 7.61 -3.78
CA ASP A 90 12.51 7.86 -5.08
C ASP A 90 12.35 9.38 -5.32
N MET A 91 11.41 9.79 -6.16
CA MET A 91 11.10 11.22 -6.35
C MET A 91 10.59 11.83 -5.04
N ASP A 92 11.11 12.99 -4.65
CA ASP A 92 10.62 13.68 -3.45
C ASP A 92 9.14 14.03 -3.55
N ALA A 93 8.44 14.03 -2.40
CA ALA A 93 6.98 14.15 -2.34
C ALA A 93 6.46 15.47 -2.90
N GLN A 94 7.20 16.58 -2.73
CA GLN A 94 6.82 17.90 -3.26
C GLN A 94 6.85 17.91 -4.80
N THR A 95 7.91 17.35 -5.38
CA THR A 95 8.04 17.21 -6.83
C THR A 95 6.99 16.24 -7.38
N ALA A 96 6.77 15.10 -6.73
CA ALA A 96 5.74 14.13 -7.09
C ALA A 96 4.35 14.80 -7.09
N ARG A 97 3.99 15.53 -6.03
CA ARG A 97 2.72 16.27 -5.91
C ARG A 97 2.55 17.30 -7.03
N SER A 98 3.60 18.06 -7.35
CA SER A 98 3.55 19.07 -8.41
C SER A 98 3.27 18.45 -9.80
N ARG A 99 3.68 17.20 -10.02
CA ARG A 99 3.49 16.48 -11.28
C ARG A 99 2.14 15.78 -11.39
N ILE A 100 1.70 15.12 -10.32
CA ILE A 100 0.43 14.37 -10.33
C ILE A 100 -0.79 15.27 -10.07
N GLY A 101 -0.58 16.52 -9.69
CA GLY A 101 -1.65 17.48 -9.37
C GLY A 101 -2.30 17.25 -8.00
N PRO A 102 -3.30 18.07 -7.64
CA PRO A 102 -3.91 18.04 -6.31
C PRO A 102 -4.87 16.87 -6.08
N ASP A 103 -5.44 16.28 -7.14
CA ASP A 103 -6.55 15.34 -7.03
C ASP A 103 -6.10 13.89 -6.82
N MET A 104 -4.91 13.51 -7.30
CA MET A 104 -4.37 12.16 -7.16
C MET A 104 -3.90 11.92 -5.73
N ILE A 105 -4.20 10.75 -5.15
CA ILE A 105 -3.74 10.35 -3.81
C ILE A 105 -2.22 10.22 -3.82
N LEU A 106 -1.52 10.78 -2.82
CA LEU A 106 -0.08 10.62 -2.66
C LEU A 106 0.25 9.97 -1.32
N GLY A 107 0.87 8.80 -1.37
CA GLY A 107 1.42 8.10 -0.22
C GLY A 107 2.94 8.25 -0.12
N LEU A 108 3.46 8.24 1.09
CA LEU A 108 4.91 8.30 1.37
C LEU A 108 5.32 7.23 2.38
N SER A 109 6.37 6.46 2.06
CA SER A 109 6.97 5.53 3.03
C SER A 109 7.74 6.28 4.11
N VAL A 110 7.54 5.92 5.38
CA VAL A 110 8.30 6.44 6.52
C VAL A 110 8.86 5.29 7.36
N GLU A 111 10.15 5.36 7.66
CA GLU A 111 10.90 4.29 8.31
C GLU A 111 11.49 4.73 9.67
N THR A 112 11.43 6.04 9.97
CA THR A 112 11.89 6.65 11.24
C THR A 112 10.90 7.69 11.74
N GLU A 113 10.91 7.93 13.06
CA GLU A 113 10.08 8.97 13.70
C GLU A 113 10.36 10.37 13.13
N ALA A 114 11.63 10.66 12.83
CA ALA A 114 12.02 11.93 12.22
C ALA A 114 11.38 12.12 10.83
N LEU A 115 11.39 11.08 9.99
CA LEU A 115 10.73 11.11 8.68
C LEU A 115 9.20 11.23 8.84
N ALA A 116 8.60 10.50 9.79
CA ALA A 116 7.17 10.56 10.05
C ALA A 116 6.72 11.96 10.51
N ALA A 117 7.49 12.60 11.40
CA ALA A 117 7.21 13.95 11.89
C ALA A 117 7.42 15.06 10.84
N ALA A 118 8.30 14.83 9.86
CA ALA A 118 8.60 15.80 8.81
C ALA A 118 7.61 15.79 7.64
N VAL A 119 6.63 14.89 7.63
CA VAL A 119 5.67 14.81 6.52
C VAL A 119 4.74 16.02 6.52
N ASP A 120 4.67 16.70 5.37
CA ASP A 120 3.75 17.83 5.17
C ASP A 120 2.35 17.34 4.74
N PRO A 121 1.32 17.53 5.58
CA PRO A 121 -0.05 17.12 5.25
C PRO A 121 -0.70 17.93 4.11
N ALA A 122 -0.10 19.04 3.68
CA ALA A 122 -0.55 19.74 2.48
C ALA A 122 -0.10 19.04 1.18
N ILE A 123 0.90 18.15 1.27
CA ILE A 123 1.53 17.49 0.12
C ILE A 123 1.14 16.02 0.06
N VAL A 124 1.25 15.31 1.19
CA VAL A 124 1.03 13.86 1.30
C VAL A 124 -0.34 13.58 1.90
N ASP A 125 -1.01 12.53 1.44
CA ASP A 125 -2.35 12.16 1.93
C ASP A 125 -2.30 11.05 2.98
N TYR A 126 -1.30 10.14 2.92
CA TYR A 126 -1.11 9.07 3.91
C TYR A 126 0.36 8.61 3.96
N VAL A 127 0.73 7.93 5.03
CA VAL A 127 2.06 7.34 5.17
C VAL A 127 2.00 5.81 5.27
N GLY A 128 2.99 5.14 4.67
CA GLY A 128 3.29 3.73 4.89
C GLY A 128 4.35 3.59 5.98
N ALA A 129 3.96 3.14 7.17
CA ALA A 129 4.83 3.05 8.34
C ALA A 129 5.45 1.65 8.49
N GLY A 130 6.77 1.56 8.46
CA GLY A 130 7.49 0.28 8.61
C GLY A 130 8.88 0.29 7.99
N PRO A 131 9.52 -0.89 7.82
CA PRO A 131 8.92 -2.22 7.97
C PRO A 131 8.71 -2.63 9.44
N VAL A 132 7.53 -3.17 9.77
CA VAL A 132 7.24 -3.62 11.14
C VAL A 132 8.02 -4.89 11.46
N PHE A 133 7.98 -5.88 10.58
CA PHE A 133 8.74 -7.14 10.69
C PHE A 133 9.62 -7.36 9.47
N ALA A 134 10.57 -8.29 9.59
CA ALA A 134 11.42 -8.68 8.47
C ALA A 134 10.59 -9.19 7.28
N THR A 135 10.99 -8.78 6.07
CA THR A 135 10.30 -9.13 4.83
C THR A 135 11.29 -9.40 3.71
N ALA A 136 11.03 -10.39 2.89
CA ALA A 136 11.82 -10.70 1.70
C ALA A 136 11.36 -9.90 0.46
N THR A 137 10.17 -9.29 0.49
CA THR A 137 9.55 -8.65 -0.68
C THR A 137 10.09 -7.25 -1.01
N LYS A 138 10.89 -6.65 -0.11
CA LYS A 138 11.60 -5.38 -0.35
C LYS A 138 13.05 -5.56 0.09
N PRO A 139 13.97 -5.99 -0.78
CA PRO A 139 15.40 -6.03 -0.46
C PRO A 139 15.93 -4.66 -0.07
N GLY A 140 16.89 -4.60 0.87
CA GLY A 140 17.53 -3.34 1.28
C GLY A 140 16.67 -2.42 2.16
N HIS A 141 15.56 -2.93 2.72
CA HIS A 141 14.78 -2.16 3.70
C HIS A 141 15.58 -1.89 4.99
N GLN A 142 15.21 -0.85 5.71
CA GLN A 142 15.74 -0.57 7.05
C GLN A 142 15.44 -1.74 8.01
N PRO A 143 16.20 -1.88 9.11
CA PRO A 143 15.89 -2.86 10.14
C PRO A 143 14.43 -2.74 10.59
N PRO A 144 13.75 -3.89 10.85
CA PRO A 144 12.37 -3.88 11.32
C PRO A 144 12.21 -3.09 12.62
N VAL A 145 11.19 -2.24 12.68
CA VAL A 145 10.93 -1.38 13.85
C VAL A 145 10.19 -2.10 14.98
N GLY A 146 9.57 -3.25 14.70
CA GLY A 146 8.69 -3.95 15.66
C GLY A 146 7.39 -3.19 15.93
N MET A 147 6.57 -3.74 16.82
CA MET A 147 5.28 -3.12 17.18
C MET A 147 5.46 -1.82 17.97
N GLU A 148 6.43 -1.76 18.87
CA GLU A 148 6.76 -0.54 19.61
C GLU A 148 7.26 0.59 18.69
N GLY A 149 8.04 0.23 17.66
CA GLY A 149 8.47 1.19 16.64
C GLY A 149 7.31 1.67 15.79
N LEU A 150 6.35 0.79 15.44
CA LEU A 150 5.14 1.19 14.73
C LEU A 150 4.32 2.21 15.55
N ASP A 151 4.14 1.97 16.85
CA ASP A 151 3.44 2.89 17.74
C ASP A 151 4.08 4.30 17.72
N ARG A 152 5.42 4.37 17.82
CA ARG A 152 6.15 5.65 17.73
C ARG A 152 6.03 6.32 16.35
N LEU A 153 6.11 5.55 15.26
CA LEU A 153 5.94 6.08 13.90
C LEU A 153 4.57 6.68 13.69
N VAL A 154 3.52 5.97 14.14
CA VAL A 154 2.12 6.42 14.02
C VAL A 154 1.88 7.65 14.89
N ALA A 155 2.41 7.69 16.10
CA ALA A 155 2.29 8.86 16.99
C ALA A 155 3.03 10.10 16.46
N ALA A 156 4.11 9.92 15.68
CA ALA A 156 4.92 11.02 15.15
C ALA A 156 4.30 11.69 13.92
N THR A 157 3.49 10.99 13.14
CA THR A 157 2.92 11.56 11.89
C THR A 157 1.58 12.25 12.11
N PRO A 158 1.33 13.41 11.46
CA PRO A 158 0.03 14.06 11.48
C PRO A 158 -0.99 13.42 10.52
N LEU A 159 -0.57 12.41 9.75
CA LEU A 159 -1.36 11.81 8.67
C LEU A 159 -1.87 10.41 9.02
N PRO A 160 -2.92 9.94 8.34
CA PRO A 160 -3.32 8.53 8.38
C PRO A 160 -2.14 7.62 8.04
N ALA A 161 -1.89 6.61 8.86
CA ALA A 161 -0.80 5.65 8.68
C ALA A 161 -1.34 4.25 8.37
N VAL A 162 -0.72 3.57 7.40
CA VAL A 162 -0.90 2.13 7.15
C VAL A 162 0.38 1.40 7.50
N ALA A 163 0.29 0.35 8.30
CA ALA A 163 1.46 -0.46 8.67
C ALA A 163 1.88 -1.38 7.53
N ILE A 164 3.19 -1.54 7.31
CA ILE A 164 3.74 -2.42 6.27
C ILE A 164 4.95 -3.20 6.78
N GLY A 165 5.21 -4.37 6.18
CA GLY A 165 6.40 -5.19 6.41
C GLY A 165 6.13 -6.42 7.26
N GLY A 166 6.11 -7.61 6.63
CA GLY A 166 6.00 -8.90 7.27
C GLY A 166 4.69 -9.18 8.02
N LEU A 167 3.65 -8.41 7.76
CA LEU A 167 2.37 -8.47 8.47
C LEU A 167 1.52 -9.67 8.02
N LYS A 168 0.77 -10.21 8.98
CA LYS A 168 -0.16 -11.35 8.83
C LYS A 168 -1.42 -11.10 9.66
N VAL A 169 -2.39 -12.00 9.54
CA VAL A 169 -3.69 -11.90 10.24
C VAL A 169 -3.53 -11.76 11.77
N ASP A 170 -2.60 -12.49 12.37
CA ASP A 170 -2.34 -12.45 13.84
C ASP A 170 -1.84 -11.08 14.33
N HIS A 171 -1.37 -10.22 13.44
CA HIS A 171 -0.88 -8.89 13.79
C HIS A 171 -1.96 -7.81 13.74
N VAL A 172 -3.14 -8.10 13.19
CA VAL A 172 -4.20 -7.10 12.93
C VAL A 172 -4.56 -6.31 14.17
N GLU A 173 -4.87 -6.98 15.27
CA GLU A 173 -5.30 -6.32 16.51
C GLU A 173 -4.20 -5.40 17.08
N ALA A 174 -2.95 -5.87 17.09
CA ALA A 174 -1.82 -5.10 17.58
C ALA A 174 -1.54 -3.86 16.71
N VAL A 175 -1.62 -4.01 15.38
CA VAL A 175 -1.44 -2.90 14.41
C VAL A 175 -2.50 -1.82 14.58
N LEU A 176 -3.77 -2.20 14.73
CA LEU A 176 -4.86 -1.23 14.94
C LEU A 176 -4.75 -0.57 16.31
N ARG A 177 -4.32 -1.29 17.35
CA ARG A 177 -4.07 -0.74 18.69
C ARG A 177 -2.92 0.27 18.70
N ALA A 178 -1.90 0.10 17.87
CA ALA A 178 -0.83 1.08 17.66
C ALA A 178 -1.31 2.36 16.94
N GLY A 179 -2.59 2.44 16.56
CA GLY A 179 -3.19 3.62 15.92
C GLY A 179 -3.08 3.65 14.39
N ALA A 180 -2.48 2.64 13.76
CA ALA A 180 -2.50 2.53 12.30
C ALA A 180 -3.93 2.28 11.81
N GLN A 181 -4.28 2.88 10.65
CA GLN A 181 -5.63 2.73 10.09
C GLN A 181 -5.85 1.38 9.41
N GLY A 182 -4.79 0.61 9.16
CA GLY A 182 -4.87 -0.72 8.57
C GLY A 182 -3.51 -1.30 8.24
N LEU A 183 -3.53 -2.33 7.39
CA LEU A 183 -2.36 -3.11 7.03
C LEU A 183 -2.13 -3.11 5.51
N ALA A 184 -0.90 -2.83 5.09
CA ALA A 184 -0.43 -3.06 3.73
C ALA A 184 0.21 -4.45 3.66
N ILE A 185 -0.33 -5.29 2.79
CA ILE A 185 -0.04 -6.72 2.71
C ILE A 185 0.50 -7.08 1.33
N VAL A 186 1.55 -7.88 1.29
CA VAL A 186 2.09 -8.51 0.08
C VAL A 186 1.87 -10.01 0.15
N SER A 187 2.80 -10.74 0.75
CA SER A 187 2.89 -12.21 0.69
C SER A 187 1.76 -12.96 1.42
N ALA A 188 1.06 -12.33 2.35
CA ALA A 188 -0.10 -12.95 2.99
C ALA A 188 -1.37 -12.95 2.10
N ILE A 189 -1.30 -12.30 0.92
CA ILE A 189 -2.34 -12.37 -0.11
C ILE A 189 -1.75 -12.85 -1.44
N CYS A 190 -0.70 -12.16 -1.97
CA CYS A 190 0.05 -12.63 -3.14
C CYS A 190 0.74 -13.95 -2.81
N GLY A 191 0.72 -14.90 -3.73
CA GLY A 191 1.33 -16.22 -3.52
C GLY A 191 0.49 -17.18 -2.66
N GLN A 192 -0.68 -16.78 -2.19
CA GLN A 192 -1.62 -17.70 -1.56
C GLN A 192 -2.40 -18.49 -2.62
N PRO A 193 -2.74 -19.76 -2.35
CA PRO A 193 -3.54 -20.57 -3.28
C PRO A 193 -4.91 -19.95 -3.62
N ASP A 194 -5.49 -19.23 -2.68
CA ASP A 194 -6.73 -18.48 -2.84
C ASP A 194 -6.58 -17.05 -2.26
N PRO A 195 -6.22 -16.07 -3.10
CA PRO A 195 -6.10 -14.67 -2.68
C PRO A 195 -7.39 -14.07 -2.12
N ARG A 196 -8.57 -14.55 -2.57
CA ARG A 196 -9.87 -14.12 -2.06
C ARG A 196 -10.07 -14.56 -0.62
N ALA A 197 -9.81 -15.84 -0.33
CA ALA A 197 -9.94 -16.37 1.02
C ALA A 197 -8.95 -15.70 1.99
N ALA A 198 -7.70 -15.51 1.57
CA ALA A 198 -6.67 -14.83 2.36
C ALA A 198 -7.06 -13.36 2.66
N ALA A 199 -7.55 -12.62 1.66
CA ALA A 199 -8.03 -11.26 1.85
C ALA A 199 -9.28 -11.20 2.76
N PHE A 200 -10.19 -12.17 2.61
CA PHE A 200 -11.39 -12.25 3.46
C PHE A 200 -11.05 -12.46 4.94
N GLU A 201 -10.10 -13.35 5.24
CA GLU A 201 -9.62 -13.60 6.60
C GLU A 201 -9.06 -12.31 7.24
N LEU A 202 -8.17 -11.61 6.54
CA LEU A 202 -7.62 -10.32 6.98
C LEU A 202 -8.69 -9.26 7.17
N SER A 203 -9.58 -9.08 6.18
CA SER A 203 -10.67 -8.12 6.22
C SER A 203 -11.64 -8.41 7.37
N HIS A 204 -11.94 -9.69 7.63
CA HIS A 204 -12.78 -10.12 8.76
C HIS A 204 -12.11 -9.78 10.09
N ALA A 205 -10.82 -10.10 10.25
CA ALA A 205 -10.06 -9.78 11.46
C ALA A 205 -10.02 -8.27 11.74
N ILE A 206 -9.83 -7.44 10.69
CA ILE A 206 -9.86 -5.98 10.81
C ILE A 206 -11.22 -5.48 11.30
N ARG A 207 -12.32 -5.97 10.71
CA ARG A 207 -13.67 -5.59 11.15
C ARG A 207 -13.94 -5.99 12.59
N LYS A 208 -13.53 -7.21 12.97
CA LYS A 208 -13.69 -7.72 14.34
C LYS A 208 -12.89 -6.88 15.36
N ALA A 209 -11.68 -6.47 15.02
CA ALA A 209 -10.85 -5.67 15.93
C ALA A 209 -11.33 -4.21 16.09
N ARG A 210 -12.23 -3.74 15.20
CA ARG A 210 -12.84 -2.39 15.26
C ARG A 210 -14.22 -2.36 15.90
N SER A 211 -14.83 -3.55 16.13
CA SER A 211 -16.14 -3.67 16.80
C SER A 211 -15.99 -3.71 18.31
#